data_18d9011f8d795b8cf89b6ba4232235ff
#
_entry.id   18d9011f8d795b8cf89b6ba4232235ff
#
_cell.length_a   1.000
_cell.length_b   1.000
_cell.length_c   1.000
_cell.angle_alpha   90.00
_cell.angle_beta   90.00
_cell.angle_gamma   90.00
#
_symmetry.space_group_name_H-M   'P 1'
#
loop_
_entity.id
_entity.type
_entity.pdbx_description
1 polymer ?
#
loop_
_entity_poly.entity_id
_entity_poly.type
_entity_poly.pdbx_seq_one_letter_code
_entity_poly.pdbx_strand_id
1 'polypeptide(L)'
;MFKFQSRHFHDTPVTSRDPFNSVIAVVKKTASALAASLALSTLLVACGGGSDDAPAVPSVAASVSDTTQFFNRVATFAVCEQLGSSCEAREETAAEIVAASTDGMTLIYTNSPKDEVGFVDITDPSAPVALGALAMGGEPTSITVRGEHALIAVNTSPSFTAPDGKLVVVDIATRQVVHEIALGGQPDSIAISKDGKYVAVVIENERDEDAGDGRPAQLPGGKLVIVDSVGAPSTWKTRDVALTNLAMLYPTDPEPEYVSINDNNVAVVTLQENNHIVQVDLATGKVTRDFTAGKVSLTQIDLTDAPRPNQVNLTESLSNRLREPDGVTWVSTSQFVTANEGDLDGGSRGFTLFNTDGSVAYDAGNTMEHLMARIGHTNDKRSDAKGNEPENVAAGRFDRTDYLFVASERSSVLAVYDLSSANQPTLKQVLPSAQAPEGVLTIPSRNLVITASEETDPVVGKPSIFAALNIYQYQKAASSYPTIES
;
A
#
# COMPACT_ATOMS: atom_id res chain seq x y z
N MET A 1 4.11 7.46 -29.84
CA MET A 1 2.91 7.24 -29.06
C MET A 1 3.05 5.81 -28.57
N PHE A 2 3.84 5.61 -27.53
CA PHE A 2 4.03 4.32 -26.89
C PHE A 2 3.00 4.29 -25.76
N LYS A 3 2.08 3.34 -25.81
CA LYS A 3 1.21 3.02 -24.69
C LYS A 3 2.07 2.19 -23.75
N PHE A 4 2.33 2.68 -22.58
CA PHE A 4 2.73 1.85 -21.45
C PHE A 4 1.58 0.84 -21.27
N GLN A 5 1.86 -0.44 -21.42
CA GLN A 5 0.90 -1.49 -21.11
C GLN A 5 1.01 -1.73 -19.61
N SER A 6 -0.11 -1.70 -18.94
CA SER A 6 -0.24 -2.25 -17.59
C SER A 6 0.49 -3.58 -17.51
N ARG A 7 1.21 -3.78 -16.42
CA ARG A 7 2.12 -4.91 -16.15
C ARG A 7 1.56 -6.26 -16.60
N HIS A 8 1.86 -6.66 -17.81
CA HIS A 8 1.60 -8.00 -18.31
C HIS A 8 2.89 -8.81 -18.18
N PHE A 9 3.02 -9.52 -17.09
CA PHE A 9 4.10 -10.48 -16.92
C PHE A 9 3.99 -11.61 -17.93
N HIS A 10 4.99 -11.74 -18.79
CA HIS A 10 5.19 -12.90 -19.61
C HIS A 10 5.86 -14.01 -18.79
N ASP A 11 5.15 -15.12 -18.65
CA ASP A 11 5.66 -16.36 -18.08
C ASP A 11 6.87 -16.86 -18.88
N THR A 12 8.08 -16.71 -18.33
CA THR A 12 9.24 -17.48 -18.78
C THR A 12 9.64 -18.48 -17.69
N PRO A 13 9.69 -19.78 -17.98
CA PRO A 13 10.06 -20.77 -16.98
C PRO A 13 11.54 -20.69 -16.65
N VAL A 14 11.86 -20.41 -15.40
CA VAL A 14 13.23 -20.48 -14.86
C VAL A 14 13.63 -21.94 -14.72
N THR A 15 14.53 -22.41 -15.57
CA THR A 15 15.16 -23.73 -15.43
C THR A 15 16.20 -23.70 -14.32
N SER A 16 15.91 -24.35 -13.19
CA SER A 16 16.86 -24.58 -12.10
C SER A 16 18.01 -25.47 -12.52
N ARG A 17 19.23 -25.03 -12.35
CA ARG A 17 20.42 -25.87 -12.24
C ARG A 17 21.14 -25.56 -10.94
N ASP A 18 20.93 -26.41 -9.94
CA ASP A 18 21.83 -26.52 -8.81
C ASP A 18 23.10 -27.26 -9.19
N PRO A 19 24.25 -26.86 -8.65
CA PRO A 19 25.10 -27.83 -7.99
C PRO A 19 25.76 -27.23 -6.74
N PHE A 20 25.61 -27.84 -5.58
CA PHE A 20 26.74 -28.31 -4.75
C PHE A 20 26.27 -28.94 -3.44
N ASN A 21 26.69 -30.19 -3.33
CA ASN A 21 26.53 -31.06 -2.15
C ASN A 21 27.62 -30.80 -1.11
N SER A 22 27.24 -31.16 0.13
CA SER A 22 28.03 -31.58 1.28
C SER A 22 28.81 -30.57 2.11
N VAL A 23 28.52 -30.46 3.38
CA VAL A 23 29.25 -31.13 4.49
C VAL A 23 28.47 -30.97 5.81
N ILE A 24 28.27 -32.11 6.49
CA ILE A 24 27.67 -32.26 7.81
C ILE A 24 28.72 -31.91 8.88
N ALA A 25 28.35 -31.12 9.90
CA ALA A 25 29.01 -31.14 11.19
C ALA A 25 28.00 -30.93 12.32
N VAL A 26 27.89 -31.98 13.10
CA VAL A 26 27.07 -32.08 14.33
C VAL A 26 27.85 -31.49 15.50
N VAL A 27 27.25 -30.57 16.27
CA VAL A 27 27.67 -30.37 17.67
C VAL A 27 26.42 -30.23 18.55
N LYS A 28 26.43 -31.09 19.59
CA LYS A 28 25.40 -31.22 20.62
C LYS A 28 25.67 -30.33 21.85
N LYS A 29 24.58 -29.95 22.53
CA LYS A 29 24.41 -29.67 23.98
C LYS A 29 24.95 -28.31 24.46
N THR A 30 24.24 -27.56 25.31
CA THR A 30 23.65 -27.93 26.64
C THR A 30 22.63 -26.87 27.07
N ALA A 31 21.59 -27.32 27.76
CA ALA A 31 20.62 -26.50 28.48
C ALA A 31 21.19 -26.02 29.81
N SER A 32 20.81 -24.81 30.23
CA SER A 32 20.82 -24.46 31.66
C SER A 32 19.70 -23.45 31.93
N ALA A 33 18.78 -23.87 32.75
CA ALA A 33 17.74 -23.04 33.35
C ALA A 33 18.33 -22.26 34.55
N LEU A 34 17.90 -20.98 34.71
CA LEU A 34 17.95 -20.35 36.02
C LEU A 34 16.69 -19.47 36.22
N ALA A 35 16.08 -19.69 37.37
CA ALA A 35 14.82 -19.12 37.79
C ALA A 35 15.02 -17.84 38.62
N ALA A 36 14.03 -17.00 38.56
CA ALA A 36 13.43 -16.14 39.58
C ALA A 36 14.30 -15.10 40.35
N SER A 37 13.82 -13.85 40.38
CA SER A 37 13.57 -13.13 41.62
C SER A 37 12.72 -11.89 41.41
N LEU A 38 11.53 -11.85 42.00
CA LEU A 38 10.72 -10.66 42.23
C LEU A 38 11.44 -9.71 43.22
N ALA A 39 11.53 -8.45 42.88
CA ALA A 39 11.81 -7.40 43.86
C ALA A 39 10.77 -6.28 43.74
N LEU A 40 9.91 -6.21 44.73
CA LEU A 40 8.92 -5.15 44.97
C LEU A 40 9.63 -3.97 45.59
N SER A 41 9.65 -2.81 44.92
CA SER A 41 10.18 -1.56 45.51
C SER A 41 9.07 -0.53 45.60
N THR A 42 8.67 -0.23 46.83
CA THR A 42 7.80 0.88 47.21
C THR A 42 8.56 2.20 47.09
N LEU A 43 8.02 3.17 46.39
CA LEU A 43 8.55 4.53 46.32
C LEU A 43 7.72 5.48 47.18
N LEU A 44 8.44 6.17 48.04
CA LEU A 44 7.95 7.28 48.85
C LEU A 44 7.76 8.55 48.00
N VAL A 45 6.66 9.22 48.26
CA VAL A 45 6.33 10.55 47.73
C VAL A 45 7.12 11.60 48.47
N ALA A 46 7.83 12.49 47.77
CA ALA A 46 8.32 13.77 48.27
C ALA A 46 7.66 14.89 47.44
N CYS A 47 6.91 15.74 48.11
CA CYS A 47 6.35 16.98 47.57
C CYS A 47 7.46 18.03 47.37
N GLY A 48 7.48 18.65 46.19
CA GLY A 48 8.22 19.86 45.89
C GLY A 48 7.52 20.59 44.75
N GLY A 49 6.87 21.73 45.06
CA GLY A 49 6.06 22.49 44.12
C GLY A 49 6.89 23.29 43.13
N GLY A 50 6.33 23.50 41.96
CA GLY A 50 6.78 24.38 40.90
C GLY A 50 5.81 24.22 39.72
N SER A 51 4.87 25.15 39.64
CA SER A 51 3.87 25.20 38.56
C SER A 51 4.49 25.81 37.32
N ASP A 52 4.66 25.01 36.28
CA ASP A 52 4.61 25.46 34.90
C ASP A 52 3.62 24.53 34.15
N ASP A 53 2.37 25.01 34.07
CA ASP A 53 1.31 24.37 33.33
C ASP A 53 1.58 24.50 31.81
N ALA A 54 2.36 23.57 31.24
CA ALA A 54 2.30 23.31 29.83
C ALA A 54 0.93 22.66 29.56
N PRO A 55 0.18 23.10 28.50
CA PRO A 55 -1.11 22.50 28.17
C PRO A 55 -0.92 21.01 27.93
N ALA A 56 -1.64 20.19 28.65
CA ALA A 56 -1.64 18.74 28.47
C ALA A 56 -2.08 18.42 27.05
N VAL A 57 -1.18 17.84 26.27
CA VAL A 57 -1.53 17.26 24.97
C VAL A 57 -2.59 16.18 25.24
N PRO A 58 -3.77 16.24 24.63
CA PRO A 58 -4.80 15.25 24.85
C PRO A 58 -4.26 13.87 24.45
N SER A 59 -4.13 12.97 25.40
CA SER A 59 -3.72 11.60 25.13
C SER A 59 -4.80 10.93 24.28
N VAL A 60 -4.43 10.45 23.09
CA VAL A 60 -5.31 9.62 22.30
C VAL A 60 -5.63 8.37 23.12
N ALA A 61 -6.93 8.11 23.36
CA ALA A 61 -7.34 6.94 24.12
C ALA A 61 -6.83 5.66 23.45
N ALA A 62 -6.35 4.69 24.25
CA ALA A 62 -5.88 3.42 23.74
C ALA A 62 -6.93 2.72 22.85
N SER A 63 -6.47 2.03 21.83
CA SER A 63 -7.32 1.20 20.96
C SER A 63 -7.97 0.08 21.78
N VAL A 64 -9.23 -0.24 21.48
CA VAL A 64 -10.00 -1.29 22.16
C VAL A 64 -10.70 -2.11 21.09
N SER A 65 -10.56 -3.44 21.15
CA SER A 65 -11.22 -4.34 20.22
C SER A 65 -12.75 -4.19 20.29
N ASP A 66 -13.39 -4.08 19.13
CA ASP A 66 -14.85 -4.07 18.98
C ASP A 66 -15.32 -5.32 18.26
N THR A 67 -16.12 -6.13 18.95
CA THR A 67 -16.71 -7.36 18.41
C THR A 67 -18.15 -7.19 17.92
N THR A 68 -18.71 -5.98 17.99
CA THR A 68 -20.12 -5.71 17.70
C THR A 68 -20.34 -5.02 16.36
N GLN A 69 -19.31 -4.38 15.80
CA GLN A 69 -19.35 -3.68 14.53
C GLN A 69 -18.43 -4.34 13.49
N PHE A 70 -18.82 -4.23 12.24
CA PHE A 70 -18.16 -4.88 11.12
C PHE A 70 -18.21 -3.97 9.89
N PHE A 71 -17.30 -4.19 8.95
CA PHE A 71 -17.33 -3.55 7.65
C PHE A 71 -18.24 -4.33 6.72
N ASN A 72 -19.26 -3.66 6.15
CA ASN A 72 -20.23 -4.28 5.27
C ASN A 72 -20.19 -3.56 3.92
N ARG A 73 -20.01 -4.29 2.82
CA ARG A 73 -20.10 -3.69 1.49
C ARG A 73 -21.51 -3.16 1.27
N VAL A 74 -21.63 -1.85 1.06
CA VAL A 74 -22.90 -1.16 0.82
C VAL A 74 -23.10 -0.83 -0.65
N ALA A 75 -22.02 -0.66 -1.42
CA ALA A 75 -22.10 -0.43 -2.86
C ALA A 75 -20.82 -0.91 -3.58
N THR A 76 -20.94 -1.03 -4.88
CA THR A 76 -19.86 -1.15 -5.85
C THR A 76 -20.13 -0.16 -6.97
N PHE A 77 -19.16 0.70 -7.27
CA PHE A 77 -19.21 1.59 -8.42
C PHE A 77 -18.31 1.03 -9.50
N ALA A 78 -18.87 0.61 -10.62
CA ALA A 78 -18.11 0.13 -11.77
C ALA A 78 -17.55 1.31 -12.58
N VAL A 79 -16.24 1.32 -12.84
CA VAL A 79 -15.57 2.45 -13.54
C VAL A 79 -16.16 2.70 -14.93
N CYS A 80 -16.62 1.66 -15.61
CA CYS A 80 -17.30 1.81 -16.92
C CYS A 80 -18.54 2.72 -16.88
N GLU A 81 -19.14 2.96 -15.71
CA GLU A 81 -20.26 3.90 -15.56
C GLU A 81 -19.84 5.34 -15.86
N GLN A 82 -18.56 5.70 -15.68
CA GLN A 82 -18.02 7.01 -16.06
C GLN A 82 -18.06 7.26 -17.56
N LEU A 83 -18.01 6.21 -18.37
CA LEU A 83 -17.95 6.32 -19.82
C LEU A 83 -19.30 6.71 -20.44
N GLY A 84 -20.38 6.78 -19.64
CA GLY A 84 -21.73 7.10 -20.12
C GLY A 84 -22.28 6.08 -21.14
N SER A 85 -21.60 4.97 -21.31
CA SER A 85 -22.00 3.84 -22.15
C SER A 85 -22.43 2.66 -21.27
N SER A 86 -23.12 1.68 -21.84
CA SER A 86 -23.33 0.43 -21.12
C SER A 86 -21.98 -0.18 -20.76
N CYS A 87 -21.84 -0.75 -19.56
CA CYS A 87 -20.64 -1.48 -19.13
C CYS A 87 -20.33 -2.72 -20.00
N GLU A 88 -21.00 -2.87 -21.13
CA GLU A 88 -20.74 -3.85 -22.17
C GLU A 88 -19.61 -3.42 -23.14
N ALA A 89 -19.23 -2.13 -23.09
CA ALA A 89 -18.11 -1.63 -23.88
C ALA A 89 -16.80 -2.26 -23.38
N ARG A 90 -16.01 -2.81 -24.31
CA ARG A 90 -14.72 -3.45 -24.02
C ARG A 90 -13.60 -2.42 -23.97
N GLU A 91 -13.80 -1.32 -23.30
CA GLU A 91 -12.77 -0.34 -23.09
C GLU A 91 -12.02 -0.69 -21.81
N GLU A 92 -10.71 -0.72 -21.90
CA GLU A 92 -9.84 -0.87 -20.75
C GLU A 92 -10.02 0.33 -19.81
N THR A 93 -10.23 0.05 -18.56
CA THR A 93 -10.37 1.04 -17.48
C THR A 93 -9.74 0.49 -16.22
N ALA A 94 -9.28 1.37 -15.35
CA ALA A 94 -8.74 1.00 -14.04
C ALA A 94 -9.32 1.89 -12.93
N ALA A 95 -9.21 1.43 -11.72
CA ALA A 95 -9.24 2.25 -10.51
C ALA A 95 -8.10 1.75 -9.63
N GLU A 96 -6.97 2.42 -9.70
CA GLU A 96 -5.76 2.01 -8.98
C GLU A 96 -5.72 2.69 -7.61
N ILE A 97 -5.51 3.99 -7.57
CA ILE A 97 -5.46 4.74 -6.32
C ILE A 97 -6.70 5.63 -6.19
N VAL A 98 -7.22 5.73 -4.96
CA VAL A 98 -8.43 6.52 -4.65
C VAL A 98 -8.20 7.46 -3.47
N ALA A 99 -8.68 8.69 -3.59
CA ALA A 99 -8.74 9.67 -2.51
C ALA A 99 -10.16 10.20 -2.33
N ALA A 100 -10.41 10.87 -1.20
CA ALA A 100 -11.69 11.51 -0.94
C ALA A 100 -11.53 13.01 -0.70
N SER A 101 -12.54 13.80 -1.11
CA SER A 101 -12.67 15.19 -0.67
C SER A 101 -12.61 15.30 0.85
N THR A 102 -12.24 16.47 1.36
CA THR A 102 -12.07 16.71 2.81
C THR A 102 -13.34 16.38 3.63
N ASP A 103 -14.52 16.58 3.04
CA ASP A 103 -15.80 16.20 3.64
C ASP A 103 -16.15 14.70 3.46
N GLY A 104 -15.34 13.99 2.66
CA GLY A 104 -15.51 12.57 2.35
C GLY A 104 -16.69 12.29 1.41
N MET A 105 -17.28 13.28 0.75
CA MET A 105 -18.48 13.09 -0.08
C MET A 105 -18.17 12.84 -1.55
N THR A 106 -16.97 13.13 -2.01
CA THR A 106 -16.53 12.88 -3.39
C THR A 106 -15.31 11.99 -3.36
N LEU A 107 -15.36 10.85 -4.07
CA LEU A 107 -14.17 10.06 -4.38
C LEU A 107 -13.55 10.56 -5.67
N ILE A 108 -12.22 10.52 -5.73
CA ILE A 108 -11.44 10.77 -6.93
C ILE A 108 -10.49 9.59 -7.08
N TYR A 109 -10.43 8.98 -8.26
CA TYR A 109 -9.60 7.80 -8.52
C TYR A 109 -8.80 7.95 -9.81
N THR A 110 -7.65 7.29 -9.87
CA THR A 110 -6.81 7.21 -11.08
C THR A 110 -7.36 6.16 -12.03
N ASN A 111 -7.32 6.47 -13.34
CA ASN A 111 -7.70 5.59 -14.44
C ASN A 111 -6.60 5.69 -15.50
N SER A 112 -5.50 5.01 -15.21
CA SER A 112 -4.24 5.06 -15.98
C SER A 112 -4.43 4.71 -17.45
N PRO A 113 -5.21 3.64 -17.83
CA PRO A 113 -5.38 3.31 -19.24
C PRO A 113 -6.09 4.40 -20.07
N LYS A 114 -6.72 5.37 -19.39
CA LYS A 114 -7.44 6.48 -20.05
C LYS A 114 -6.73 7.83 -19.90
N ASP A 115 -5.58 7.90 -19.22
CA ASP A 115 -4.89 9.15 -18.89
C ASP A 115 -5.81 10.16 -18.18
N GLU A 116 -6.70 9.69 -17.28
CA GLU A 116 -7.71 10.52 -16.62
C GLU A 116 -7.89 10.19 -15.14
N VAL A 117 -8.51 11.10 -14.40
CA VAL A 117 -9.06 10.83 -13.07
C VAL A 117 -10.57 10.91 -13.11
N GLY A 118 -11.23 9.95 -12.44
CA GLY A 118 -12.70 9.92 -12.32
C GLY A 118 -13.17 10.51 -10.99
N PHE A 119 -14.37 11.08 -10.98
CA PHE A 119 -15.03 11.67 -9.81
C PHE A 119 -16.34 10.95 -9.54
N VAL A 120 -16.60 10.61 -8.28
CA VAL A 120 -17.81 9.89 -7.85
C VAL A 120 -18.41 10.55 -6.62
N ASP A 121 -19.69 10.91 -6.69
CA ASP A 121 -20.45 11.36 -5.53
C ASP A 121 -20.84 10.14 -4.67
N ILE A 122 -20.42 10.17 -3.41
CA ILE A 122 -20.78 9.20 -2.38
C ILE A 122 -21.48 9.87 -1.19
N THR A 123 -22.18 10.97 -1.42
CA THR A 123 -23.03 11.60 -0.38
C THR A 123 -23.94 10.56 0.25
N ASP A 124 -24.58 9.72 -0.56
CA ASP A 124 -25.13 8.44 -0.15
C ASP A 124 -24.17 7.31 -0.54
N PRO A 125 -23.43 6.73 0.41
CA PRO A 125 -22.45 5.69 0.10
C PRO A 125 -23.08 4.39 -0.43
N SER A 126 -24.39 4.22 -0.30
CA SER A 126 -25.10 3.06 -0.86
C SER A 126 -25.56 3.25 -2.31
N ALA A 127 -25.45 4.46 -2.82
CA ALA A 127 -25.88 4.84 -4.18
C ALA A 127 -24.86 5.81 -4.82
N PRO A 128 -23.63 5.37 -5.10
CA PRO A 128 -22.60 6.21 -5.72
C PRO A 128 -23.01 6.67 -7.12
N VAL A 129 -22.67 7.91 -7.47
CA VAL A 129 -23.05 8.53 -8.75
C VAL A 129 -21.81 9.07 -9.45
N ALA A 130 -21.63 8.73 -10.72
CA ALA A 130 -20.58 9.30 -11.56
C ALA A 130 -20.75 10.82 -11.72
N LEU A 131 -19.66 11.57 -11.46
CA LEU A 131 -19.60 13.01 -11.67
C LEU A 131 -18.83 13.42 -12.95
N GLY A 132 -18.28 12.46 -13.67
CA GLY A 132 -17.45 12.65 -14.85
C GLY A 132 -15.96 12.43 -14.57
N ALA A 133 -15.17 12.55 -15.61
CA ALA A 133 -13.72 12.38 -15.57
C ALA A 133 -12.99 13.61 -16.10
N LEU A 134 -11.70 13.75 -15.78
CA LEU A 134 -10.83 14.82 -16.22
C LEU A 134 -9.52 14.23 -16.76
N ALA A 135 -9.20 14.55 -18.00
CA ALA A 135 -7.95 14.13 -18.63
C ALA A 135 -6.74 14.84 -17.99
N MET A 136 -5.68 14.08 -17.71
CA MET A 136 -4.47 14.57 -17.05
C MET A 136 -3.35 14.90 -18.03
N GLY A 137 -3.46 14.44 -19.29
CA GLY A 137 -2.41 14.63 -20.31
C GLY A 137 -1.16 13.81 -20.03
N GLY A 138 -1.34 12.64 -19.47
CA GLY A 138 -0.41 11.61 -19.10
C GLY A 138 -1.07 10.66 -18.12
N GLU A 139 -0.40 9.60 -17.77
CA GLU A 139 -0.86 8.53 -16.91
C GLU A 139 -0.91 8.98 -15.43
N PRO A 140 -2.08 9.05 -14.79
CA PRO A 140 -2.17 9.34 -13.37
C PRO A 140 -1.79 8.10 -12.54
N THR A 141 -0.72 8.17 -11.79
CA THR A 141 -0.20 7.06 -10.98
C THR A 141 -0.75 7.10 -9.55
N SER A 142 -0.90 8.27 -8.97
CA SER A 142 -1.38 8.39 -7.59
C SER A 142 -2.12 9.69 -7.32
N ILE A 143 -2.89 9.72 -6.21
CA ILE A 143 -3.71 10.86 -5.85
C ILE A 143 -3.83 11.06 -4.34
N THR A 144 -3.79 12.33 -3.90
CA THR A 144 -4.17 12.73 -2.54
C THR A 144 -4.99 14.02 -2.57
N VAL A 145 -5.54 14.41 -1.41
CA VAL A 145 -6.39 15.62 -1.32
C VAL A 145 -5.85 16.60 -0.28
N ARG A 146 -5.79 17.87 -0.64
CA ARG A 146 -5.45 18.98 0.25
C ARG A 146 -6.50 20.08 0.20
N GLY A 147 -7.31 20.16 1.25
CA GLY A 147 -8.39 21.16 1.31
C GLY A 147 -9.39 20.97 0.18
N GLU A 148 -9.48 21.96 -0.71
CA GLU A 148 -10.39 21.95 -1.87
C GLU A 148 -9.74 21.37 -3.14
N HIS A 149 -8.50 20.93 -3.06
CA HIS A 149 -7.72 20.46 -4.21
C HIS A 149 -7.40 18.97 -4.15
N ALA A 150 -7.61 18.28 -5.26
CA ALA A 150 -6.97 17.02 -5.54
C ALA A 150 -5.56 17.26 -6.10
N LEU A 151 -4.61 16.45 -5.66
CA LEU A 151 -3.20 16.49 -6.04
C LEU A 151 -2.89 15.16 -6.72
N ILE A 152 -2.65 15.19 -8.01
CA ILE A 152 -2.48 14.01 -8.85
C ILE A 152 -1.04 13.93 -9.33
N ALA A 153 -0.36 12.83 -9.05
CA ALA A 153 0.91 12.49 -9.67
C ALA A 153 0.63 11.95 -11.07
N VAL A 154 1.33 12.47 -12.08
CA VAL A 154 1.08 12.14 -13.49
C VAL A 154 2.41 11.85 -14.17
N ASN A 155 2.55 10.62 -14.66
CA ASN A 155 3.66 10.19 -15.49
C ASN A 155 3.49 10.76 -16.91
N THR A 156 4.53 11.42 -17.39
CA THR A 156 4.59 11.99 -18.76
C THR A 156 5.84 11.52 -19.50
N SER A 157 6.46 10.45 -19.00
CA SER A 157 7.72 9.91 -19.53
C SER A 157 7.60 9.51 -20.99
N PRO A 158 8.46 10.03 -21.87
CA PRO A 158 8.50 9.54 -23.26
C PRO A 158 9.15 8.16 -23.38
N SER A 159 9.91 7.72 -22.39
CA SER A 159 10.52 6.40 -22.31
C SER A 159 11.13 6.17 -20.91
N PHE A 160 11.42 4.92 -20.54
CA PHE A 160 12.09 4.56 -19.29
C PHE A 160 13.43 5.26 -19.07
N THR A 161 14.19 5.57 -20.13
CA THR A 161 15.48 6.27 -20.04
C THR A 161 15.39 7.80 -20.11
N ALA A 162 14.18 8.32 -20.28
CA ALA A 162 13.88 9.76 -20.28
C ALA A 162 12.63 10.01 -19.43
N PRO A 163 12.68 9.63 -18.13
CA PRO A 163 11.52 9.78 -17.25
C PRO A 163 11.18 11.25 -17.03
N ASP A 164 9.90 11.57 -17.01
CA ASP A 164 9.35 12.88 -16.73
C ASP A 164 7.97 12.75 -16.08
N GLY A 165 7.57 13.77 -15.35
CA GLY A 165 6.27 13.78 -14.70
C GLY A 165 5.94 15.11 -14.04
N LYS A 166 4.70 15.21 -13.65
CA LYS A 166 4.15 16.45 -13.05
C LYS A 166 3.19 16.14 -11.91
N LEU A 167 3.09 17.08 -10.98
CA LEU A 167 2.00 17.14 -10.01
C LEU A 167 0.93 18.08 -10.57
N VAL A 168 -0.28 17.55 -10.79
CA VAL A 168 -1.44 18.30 -11.26
C VAL A 168 -2.33 18.65 -10.08
N VAL A 169 -2.63 19.94 -9.91
CA VAL A 169 -3.53 20.44 -8.86
C VAL A 169 -4.88 20.73 -9.48
N VAL A 170 -5.92 20.07 -9.00
CA VAL A 170 -7.29 20.17 -9.50
C VAL A 170 -8.21 20.71 -8.41
N ASP A 171 -8.99 21.72 -8.70
CA ASP A 171 -10.10 22.15 -7.86
C ASP A 171 -11.24 21.11 -7.95
N ILE A 172 -11.58 20.49 -6.81
CA ILE A 172 -12.51 19.35 -6.76
C ILE A 172 -13.93 19.79 -7.17
N ALA A 173 -14.38 20.96 -6.74
CA ALA A 173 -15.74 21.43 -6.98
C ALA A 173 -15.99 21.75 -8.46
N THR A 174 -15.03 22.40 -9.09
CA THR A 174 -15.13 22.78 -10.52
C THR A 174 -14.57 21.73 -11.47
N ARG A 175 -13.76 20.78 -10.96
CA ARG A 175 -13.02 19.79 -11.74
C ARG A 175 -12.14 20.44 -12.82
N GLN A 176 -11.45 21.49 -12.45
CA GLN A 176 -10.54 22.22 -13.33
C GLN A 176 -9.11 22.16 -12.80
N VAL A 177 -8.16 21.99 -13.69
CA VAL A 177 -6.74 22.14 -13.37
C VAL A 177 -6.47 23.60 -13.01
N VAL A 178 -5.93 23.84 -11.82
CA VAL A 178 -5.58 25.19 -11.32
C VAL A 178 -4.09 25.46 -11.32
N HIS A 179 -3.26 24.40 -11.28
CA HIS A 179 -1.80 24.53 -11.32
C HIS A 179 -1.14 23.19 -11.69
N GLU A 180 0.07 23.27 -12.26
CA GLU A 180 0.93 22.12 -12.53
C GLU A 180 2.35 22.42 -12.05
N ILE A 181 3.03 21.40 -11.52
CA ILE A 181 4.40 21.48 -11.01
C ILE A 181 5.19 20.34 -11.64
N ALA A 182 6.29 20.67 -12.34
CA ALA A 182 7.19 19.65 -12.88
C ALA A 182 7.90 18.92 -11.74
N LEU A 183 7.96 17.60 -11.81
CA LEU A 183 8.60 16.74 -10.81
C LEU A 183 10.01 16.29 -11.25
N GLY A 184 10.29 16.30 -12.56
CA GLY A 184 11.59 15.96 -13.11
C GLY A 184 11.92 14.48 -12.94
N GLY A 185 10.98 13.61 -13.26
CA GLY A 185 11.05 12.16 -13.26
C GLY A 185 9.65 11.56 -13.17
N GLN A 186 9.55 10.26 -13.38
CA GLN A 186 8.30 9.49 -13.30
C GLN A 186 7.85 9.38 -11.85
N PRO A 187 6.71 10.00 -11.47
CA PRO A 187 6.15 9.80 -10.15
C PRO A 187 5.43 8.47 -10.07
N ASP A 188 5.45 7.88 -8.88
CA ASP A 188 4.58 6.77 -8.54
C ASP A 188 3.60 7.17 -7.43
N SER A 189 3.99 7.15 -6.16
CA SER A 189 3.08 7.42 -5.04
C SER A 189 3.17 8.83 -4.49
N ILE A 190 2.04 9.33 -3.93
CA ILE A 190 1.93 10.66 -3.32
C ILE A 190 1.26 10.59 -1.95
N ALA A 191 1.80 11.30 -0.98
CA ALA A 191 1.18 11.46 0.33
C ALA A 191 1.19 12.93 0.79
N ILE A 192 0.22 13.30 1.64
CA ILE A 192 0.16 14.62 2.26
C ILE A 192 0.33 14.52 3.77
N SER A 193 1.07 15.47 4.35
CA SER A 193 1.16 15.62 5.80
C SER A 193 -0.18 16.03 6.40
N LYS A 194 -0.50 15.55 7.59
CA LYS A 194 -1.77 15.80 8.27
C LYS A 194 -2.04 17.30 8.52
N ASP A 195 -0.97 18.09 8.70
CA ASP A 195 -1.06 19.54 8.84
C ASP A 195 -1.11 20.31 7.50
N GLY A 196 -1.06 19.58 6.38
CA GLY A 196 -1.15 20.13 5.03
C GLY A 196 0.03 20.99 4.60
N LYS A 197 1.19 20.89 5.29
CA LYS A 197 2.37 21.70 4.97
C LYS A 197 3.26 21.07 3.90
N TYR A 198 3.28 19.75 3.84
CA TYR A 198 4.17 19.01 2.96
C TYR A 198 3.39 17.99 2.15
N VAL A 199 3.72 17.91 0.88
CA VAL A 199 3.37 16.78 0.02
C VAL A 199 4.65 16.05 -0.34
N ALA A 200 4.67 14.76 -0.17
CA ALA A 200 5.77 13.88 -0.56
C ALA A 200 5.36 13.12 -1.81
N VAL A 201 6.18 13.15 -2.84
CA VAL A 201 6.00 12.41 -4.09
C VAL A 201 7.23 11.57 -4.30
N VAL A 202 7.08 10.26 -4.38
CA VAL A 202 8.18 9.39 -4.81
C VAL A 202 8.30 9.46 -6.32
N ILE A 203 9.52 9.50 -6.79
CA ILE A 203 9.89 9.47 -8.20
C ILE A 203 10.63 8.16 -8.40
N GLU A 204 9.94 7.22 -8.95
CA GLU A 204 10.43 5.86 -9.14
C GLU A 204 11.47 5.81 -10.27
N ASN A 205 11.11 6.37 -11.44
CA ASN A 205 11.84 6.21 -12.69
C ASN A 205 11.97 4.73 -13.07
N GLU A 206 10.84 4.05 -13.09
CA GLU A 206 10.69 2.63 -13.38
C GLU A 206 11.62 2.14 -14.49
N ARG A 207 12.25 1.01 -14.28
CA ARG A 207 13.13 0.37 -15.26
C ARG A 207 12.33 -0.29 -16.39
N ASP A 208 12.97 -0.46 -17.53
CA ASP A 208 12.44 -1.27 -18.64
C ASP A 208 12.73 -2.76 -18.36
N GLU A 209 11.74 -3.47 -17.86
CA GLU A 209 11.84 -4.90 -17.52
C GLU A 209 12.08 -5.79 -18.74
N ASP A 210 11.73 -5.30 -19.93
CA ASP A 210 11.97 -6.00 -21.19
C ASP A 210 13.41 -5.79 -21.72
N ALA A 211 14.18 -4.88 -21.12
CA ALA A 211 15.54 -4.58 -21.52
C ALA A 211 16.58 -5.44 -20.80
N GLY A 212 17.42 -6.11 -21.54
CA GLY A 212 18.54 -6.89 -20.99
C GLY A 212 18.09 -8.12 -20.22
N ASP A 213 18.27 -8.11 -18.91
CA ASP A 213 17.80 -9.14 -17.96
C ASP A 213 16.66 -8.62 -17.05
N GLY A 214 16.09 -7.45 -17.37
CA GLY A 214 15.02 -6.81 -16.65
C GLY A 214 15.39 -6.26 -15.28
N ARG A 215 16.70 -6.19 -14.95
CA ARG A 215 17.15 -5.83 -13.61
C ARG A 215 17.71 -4.40 -13.54
N PRO A 216 17.67 -3.76 -12.36
CA PRO A 216 18.44 -2.54 -12.14
C PRO A 216 19.95 -2.82 -12.35
N ALA A 217 20.84 -1.84 -12.76
CA ALA A 217 20.47 -0.43 -12.70
C ALA A 217 20.17 0.11 -14.09
N GLN A 218 19.08 0.85 -14.17
CA GLN A 218 18.77 1.73 -15.30
C GLN A 218 18.65 3.17 -14.80
N LEU A 219 19.46 4.07 -15.33
CA LEU A 219 19.47 5.47 -14.88
C LEU A 219 18.56 6.37 -15.73
N PRO A 220 18.01 7.43 -15.12
CA PRO A 220 18.31 7.95 -13.78
C PRO A 220 17.55 7.20 -12.70
N GLY A 221 18.19 6.91 -11.57
CA GLY A 221 17.52 6.33 -10.41
C GLY A 221 16.55 7.31 -9.74
N GLY A 222 15.62 6.76 -8.97
CA GLY A 222 14.56 7.50 -8.32
C GLY A 222 14.99 8.40 -7.17
N LYS A 223 14.03 9.18 -6.66
CA LYS A 223 14.22 10.16 -5.58
C LYS A 223 12.90 10.43 -4.85
N LEU A 224 12.95 11.13 -3.72
CA LEU A 224 11.76 11.74 -3.12
C LEU A 224 11.71 13.23 -3.44
N VAL A 225 10.55 13.73 -3.88
CA VAL A 225 10.27 15.16 -4.04
C VAL A 225 9.35 15.62 -2.91
N ILE A 226 9.80 16.62 -2.15
CA ILE A 226 8.98 17.29 -1.14
C ILE A 226 8.43 18.58 -1.74
N VAL A 227 7.10 18.75 -1.71
CA VAL A 227 6.45 20.01 -2.09
C VAL A 227 6.07 20.74 -0.80
N ASP A 228 6.64 21.93 -0.58
CA ASP A 228 6.26 22.84 0.49
C ASP A 228 4.93 23.50 0.11
N SER A 229 3.81 22.93 0.59
CA SER A 229 2.46 23.21 0.07
C SER A 229 1.69 24.27 0.85
N VAL A 230 2.40 25.21 1.52
CA VAL A 230 1.74 26.33 2.24
C VAL A 230 1.38 27.46 1.27
N GLY A 231 0.16 27.99 1.38
CA GLY A 231 -0.34 29.06 0.53
C GLY A 231 -1.00 28.58 -0.76
N ALA A 232 -1.10 29.47 -1.75
CA ALA A 232 -1.70 29.13 -3.04
C ALA A 232 -0.79 28.18 -3.86
N PRO A 233 -1.34 27.24 -4.65
CA PRO A 233 -0.57 26.27 -5.41
C PRO A 233 0.56 26.87 -6.27
N SER A 234 0.32 28.05 -6.85
CA SER A 234 1.32 28.77 -7.66
C SER A 234 2.55 29.26 -6.87
N THR A 235 2.51 29.20 -5.53
CA THR A 235 3.63 29.63 -4.67
C THR A 235 4.42 28.45 -4.08
N TRP A 236 3.97 27.23 -4.30
CA TRP A 236 4.60 26.04 -3.74
C TRP A 236 6.02 25.85 -4.31
N LYS A 237 6.87 25.21 -3.52
CA LYS A 237 8.27 24.96 -3.86
C LYS A 237 8.57 23.46 -3.72
N THR A 238 9.39 22.95 -4.60
CA THR A 238 9.89 21.59 -4.56
C THR A 238 11.28 21.52 -3.99
N ARG A 239 11.57 20.43 -3.27
CA ARG A 239 12.91 20.07 -2.76
C ARG A 239 13.15 18.59 -3.02
N ASP A 240 14.26 18.25 -3.65
CA ASP A 240 14.64 16.87 -3.91
C ASP A 240 15.40 16.27 -2.71
N VAL A 241 15.10 15.02 -2.40
CA VAL A 241 15.83 14.18 -1.45
C VAL A 241 16.43 13.00 -2.22
N ALA A 242 17.74 12.93 -2.27
CA ALA A 242 18.44 11.82 -2.92
C ALA A 242 18.28 10.53 -2.09
N LEU A 243 17.94 9.44 -2.76
CA LEU A 243 17.80 8.10 -2.17
C LEU A 243 18.94 7.16 -2.61
N THR A 244 19.83 7.62 -3.48
CA THR A 244 20.97 6.85 -3.96
C THR A 244 21.98 6.56 -2.86
N ASN A 245 22.63 5.38 -2.94
CA ASN A 245 23.64 4.89 -2.00
C ASN A 245 23.14 4.64 -0.56
N LEU A 246 21.83 4.49 -0.36
CA LEU A 246 21.24 4.06 0.90
C LEU A 246 21.11 2.53 0.94
N ALA A 247 20.52 1.95 -0.09
CA ALA A 247 20.36 0.50 -0.18
C ALA A 247 21.65 -0.23 -0.54
N MET A 248 21.79 -1.47 -0.09
CA MET A 248 22.91 -2.34 -0.50
C MET A 248 22.67 -2.99 -1.87
N LEU A 249 21.41 -3.27 -2.21
CA LEU A 249 21.02 -3.76 -3.52
C LEU A 249 20.81 -2.56 -4.43
N TYR A 250 21.40 -2.57 -5.61
CA TYR A 250 21.28 -1.54 -6.64
C TYR A 250 21.43 -0.09 -6.13
N PRO A 251 22.54 0.26 -5.44
CA PRO A 251 22.66 1.51 -4.69
C PRO A 251 22.59 2.78 -5.55
N THR A 252 22.83 2.68 -6.84
CA THR A 252 22.78 3.82 -7.78
C THR A 252 21.42 4.02 -8.41
N ASP A 253 20.52 3.05 -8.24
CA ASP A 253 19.21 3.00 -8.83
C ASP A 253 18.17 2.64 -7.75
N PRO A 254 17.82 3.58 -6.88
CA PRO A 254 16.66 3.39 -6.01
C PRO A 254 15.38 3.50 -6.83
N GLU A 255 14.48 2.55 -6.63
CA GLU A 255 13.13 2.55 -7.20
C GLU A 255 12.12 2.69 -6.04
N PRO A 256 11.79 3.94 -5.63
CA PRO A 256 10.83 4.17 -4.57
C PRO A 256 9.40 4.06 -5.07
N GLU A 257 8.64 3.10 -4.50
CA GLU A 257 7.26 2.79 -4.85
C GLU A 257 6.25 3.57 -4.02
N TYR A 258 6.30 3.44 -2.73
CA TYR A 258 5.23 3.98 -1.90
C TYR A 258 5.72 4.93 -0.81
N VAL A 259 4.85 5.89 -0.43
CA VAL A 259 5.14 6.86 0.63
C VAL A 259 3.96 7.04 1.58
N SER A 260 4.24 7.08 2.88
CA SER A 260 3.28 7.45 3.91
C SER A 260 3.90 8.45 4.89
N ILE A 261 3.08 9.36 5.44
CA ILE A 261 3.56 10.44 6.34
C ILE A 261 2.85 10.33 7.70
N ASN A 262 3.61 10.33 8.79
CA ASN A 262 3.06 10.30 10.13
C ASN A 262 2.72 11.69 10.68
N ASP A 263 2.11 11.72 11.88
CA ASP A 263 1.70 12.96 12.57
C ASP A 263 2.87 13.90 12.92
N ASN A 264 4.13 13.42 12.86
CA ASN A 264 5.34 14.22 13.09
C ASN A 264 5.98 14.74 11.79
N ASN A 265 5.29 14.64 10.66
CA ASN A 265 5.82 14.99 9.33
C ASN A 265 7.08 14.19 8.95
N VAL A 266 7.15 12.94 9.37
CA VAL A 266 8.16 11.99 8.92
C VAL A 266 7.53 11.10 7.83
N ALA A 267 8.11 11.12 6.64
CA ALA A 267 7.78 10.19 5.59
C ALA A 267 8.50 8.85 5.80
N VAL A 268 7.82 7.76 5.54
CA VAL A 268 8.42 6.45 5.27
C VAL A 268 8.23 6.14 3.79
N VAL A 269 9.29 5.65 3.15
CA VAL A 269 9.36 5.34 1.73
C VAL A 269 9.84 3.91 1.57
N THR A 270 9.18 3.13 0.77
CA THR A 270 9.62 1.80 0.33
C THR A 270 10.44 1.93 -0.95
N LEU A 271 11.53 1.17 -1.02
CA LEU A 271 12.32 0.96 -2.23
C LEU A 271 12.21 -0.55 -2.52
N GLN A 272 11.28 -0.92 -3.39
CA GLN A 272 10.82 -2.30 -3.53
C GLN A 272 11.94 -3.22 -3.99
N GLU A 273 12.52 -3.00 -5.17
CA GLU A 273 13.56 -3.83 -5.77
C GLU A 273 14.88 -3.75 -4.99
N ASN A 274 15.10 -2.62 -4.31
CA ASN A 274 16.24 -2.48 -3.41
C ASN A 274 16.02 -3.21 -2.08
N ASN A 275 14.80 -3.73 -1.81
CA ASN A 275 14.40 -4.34 -0.54
C ASN A 275 14.79 -3.48 0.66
N HIS A 276 14.45 -2.17 0.60
CA HIS A 276 14.93 -1.16 1.53
C HIS A 276 13.83 -0.20 1.95
N ILE A 277 13.97 0.39 3.13
CA ILE A 277 13.03 1.36 3.70
C ILE A 277 13.78 2.59 4.15
N VAL A 278 13.24 3.77 3.82
CA VAL A 278 13.85 5.06 4.13
C VAL A 278 12.87 5.93 4.93
N GLN A 279 13.35 6.62 5.95
CA GLN A 279 12.59 7.62 6.71
C GLN A 279 13.17 9.02 6.48
N VAL A 280 12.31 9.98 6.14
CA VAL A 280 12.69 11.34 5.81
C VAL A 280 11.93 12.34 6.68
N ASP A 281 12.62 13.22 7.37
CA ASP A 281 12.04 14.39 8.02
C ASP A 281 11.70 15.44 6.95
N LEU A 282 10.40 15.67 6.71
CA LEU A 282 9.93 16.51 5.63
C LEU A 282 10.24 18.00 5.87
N ALA A 283 10.34 18.45 7.11
CA ALA A 283 10.66 19.84 7.41
C ALA A 283 12.09 20.19 6.97
N THR A 284 13.02 19.27 7.17
CA THR A 284 14.44 19.47 6.84
C THR A 284 14.85 18.85 5.51
N GLY A 285 14.07 17.94 4.96
CA GLY A 285 14.44 17.17 3.77
C GLY A 285 15.59 16.19 3.99
N LYS A 286 15.79 15.74 5.24
CA LYS A 286 16.90 14.84 5.57
C LYS A 286 16.41 13.41 5.78
N VAL A 287 17.14 12.46 5.21
CA VAL A 287 17.04 11.06 5.62
C VAL A 287 17.47 10.97 7.07
N THR A 288 16.56 10.50 7.91
CA THR A 288 16.80 10.35 9.35
C THR A 288 17.15 8.92 9.71
N ARG A 289 16.73 7.97 8.89
CA ARG A 289 17.01 6.55 9.04
C ARG A 289 16.78 5.82 7.73
N ASP A 290 17.52 4.75 7.51
CA ASP A 290 17.32 3.80 6.44
C ASP A 290 17.77 2.39 6.88
N PHE A 291 17.15 1.36 6.33
CA PHE A 291 17.47 -0.04 6.65
C PHE A 291 16.85 -0.99 5.62
N THR A 292 17.46 -2.17 5.48
CA THR A 292 16.91 -3.24 4.64
C THR A 292 15.56 -3.74 5.18
N ALA A 293 14.58 -4.00 4.31
CA ALA A 293 13.33 -4.65 4.69
C ALA A 293 13.55 -6.10 5.20
N GLY A 294 14.73 -6.67 4.94
CA GLY A 294 15.13 -7.98 5.46
C GLY A 294 14.57 -9.14 4.65
N LYS A 295 14.59 -10.33 5.27
CA LYS A 295 14.21 -11.59 4.63
C LYS A 295 13.28 -12.39 5.53
N VAL A 296 12.47 -13.25 4.90
CA VAL A 296 11.63 -14.23 5.60
C VAL A 296 11.93 -15.65 5.13
N SER A 297 11.55 -16.64 5.93
CA SER A 297 11.47 -18.03 5.52
C SER A 297 10.06 -18.52 5.78
N LEU A 298 9.41 -19.02 4.75
CA LEU A 298 8.03 -19.51 4.79
C LEU A 298 8.01 -21.01 4.64
N THR A 299 7.08 -21.66 5.33
CA THR A 299 6.81 -23.10 5.22
C THR A 299 5.32 -23.32 5.00
N GLN A 300 4.94 -24.46 4.47
CA GLN A 300 3.54 -24.78 4.21
C GLN A 300 2.89 -23.75 3.26
N ILE A 301 3.56 -23.46 2.18
CA ILE A 301 3.06 -22.62 1.08
C ILE A 301 3.01 -23.46 -0.20
N ASP A 302 2.37 -22.93 -1.21
CA ASP A 302 2.33 -23.49 -2.56
C ASP A 302 3.29 -22.73 -3.46
N LEU A 303 4.15 -23.45 -4.19
CA LEU A 303 5.13 -22.89 -5.13
C LEU A 303 4.96 -23.48 -6.53
N THR A 304 3.88 -24.21 -6.77
CA THR A 304 3.63 -24.86 -8.05
C THR A 304 2.34 -24.38 -8.70
N ASP A 305 2.45 -23.92 -9.95
CA ASP A 305 1.28 -23.77 -10.81
C ASP A 305 0.81 -25.15 -11.26
N ALA A 306 -0.32 -25.62 -10.76
CA ALA A 306 -0.84 -26.93 -11.08
C ALA A 306 -1.35 -26.97 -12.53
N PRO A 307 -1.07 -28.04 -13.29
CA PRO A 307 -1.52 -28.18 -14.67
C PRO A 307 -3.05 -28.34 -14.81
N ARG A 308 -3.80 -28.28 -13.71
CA ARG A 308 -5.27 -28.28 -13.64
C ARG A 308 -5.74 -27.28 -12.61
N PRO A 309 -6.89 -26.62 -12.87
CA PRO A 309 -7.27 -25.45 -12.08
C PRO A 309 -7.37 -25.74 -10.59
N ASN A 310 -6.70 -24.89 -9.82
CA ASN A 310 -6.84 -24.71 -8.37
C ASN A 310 -6.56 -25.95 -7.52
N GLN A 311 -5.39 -26.55 -7.68
CA GLN A 311 -4.90 -27.59 -6.79
C GLN A 311 -3.91 -27.01 -5.78
N VAL A 312 -4.40 -26.22 -4.83
CA VAL A 312 -3.58 -25.63 -3.77
C VAL A 312 -2.90 -26.74 -2.95
N ASN A 313 -1.57 -26.70 -2.90
CA ASN A 313 -0.74 -27.69 -2.23
C ASN A 313 0.24 -27.03 -1.22
N LEU A 314 -0.23 -26.69 -0.04
CA LEU A 314 0.55 -25.99 0.99
C LEU A 314 1.59 -26.90 1.66
N THR A 315 2.54 -27.48 0.92
CA THR A 315 3.55 -28.42 1.43
C THR A 315 5.00 -27.94 1.22
N GLU A 316 5.19 -26.84 0.52
CA GLU A 316 6.51 -26.37 0.12
C GLU A 316 7.04 -25.26 1.04
N SER A 317 8.23 -24.77 0.76
CA SER A 317 8.92 -23.79 1.61
C SER A 317 9.80 -22.86 0.81
N LEU A 318 9.79 -21.58 1.16
CA LEU A 318 10.74 -20.56 0.71
C LEU A 318 11.74 -20.25 1.82
N SER A 319 13.01 -20.10 1.46
CA SER A 319 14.07 -19.77 2.42
C SER A 319 14.75 -18.46 2.05
N ASN A 320 14.92 -17.58 3.05
CA ASN A 320 15.62 -16.30 2.87
C ASN A 320 15.07 -15.44 1.73
N ARG A 321 13.75 -15.45 1.51
CA ARG A 321 13.07 -14.64 0.52
C ARG A 321 13.12 -13.17 0.96
N LEU A 322 13.47 -12.26 0.04
CA LEU A 322 13.38 -10.81 0.25
C LEU A 322 11.91 -10.43 0.46
N ARG A 323 11.66 -9.38 1.25
CA ARG A 323 10.29 -8.87 1.40
C ARG A 323 9.84 -8.08 0.19
N GLU A 324 10.72 -7.26 -0.37
CA GLU A 324 10.44 -6.33 -1.45
C GLU A 324 9.08 -5.64 -1.22
N PRO A 325 9.04 -4.71 -0.23
CA PRO A 325 7.80 -4.08 0.18
C PRO A 325 7.38 -3.01 -0.82
N ASP A 326 6.10 -3.04 -1.20
CA ASP A 326 5.46 -1.98 -1.93
C ASP A 326 4.68 -1.06 -0.97
N GLY A 327 3.34 -1.22 -0.87
CA GLY A 327 2.49 -0.36 -0.05
C GLY A 327 2.94 -0.22 1.40
N VAL A 328 2.93 1.02 1.93
CA VAL A 328 3.31 1.31 3.31
C VAL A 328 2.34 2.28 3.98
N THR A 329 2.01 2.03 5.25
CA THR A 329 1.19 2.94 6.07
C THR A 329 1.68 3.03 7.50
N TRP A 330 1.64 4.25 8.07
CA TRP A 330 1.86 4.44 9.51
C TRP A 330 0.63 3.97 10.29
N VAL A 331 0.87 3.17 11.32
CA VAL A 331 -0.17 2.79 12.32
C VAL A 331 -0.03 3.59 13.62
N SER A 332 1.10 4.20 13.83
CA SER A 332 1.37 5.16 14.93
C SER A 332 2.57 6.03 14.56
N THR A 333 2.97 6.97 15.42
CA THR A 333 4.21 7.73 15.20
C THR A 333 5.50 6.93 15.38
N SER A 334 5.40 5.68 15.84
CA SER A 334 6.55 4.81 16.14
C SER A 334 6.53 3.48 15.39
N GLN A 335 5.47 3.18 14.64
CA GLN A 335 5.31 1.93 13.91
C GLN A 335 4.59 2.15 12.59
N PHE A 336 4.99 1.38 11.57
CA PHE A 336 4.37 1.34 10.26
C PHE A 336 4.31 -0.09 9.74
N VAL A 337 3.42 -0.32 8.79
CA VAL A 337 3.21 -1.63 8.15
C VAL A 337 3.55 -1.53 6.68
N THR A 338 4.19 -2.56 6.15
CA THR A 338 4.41 -2.75 4.71
C THR A 338 3.61 -3.95 4.20
N ALA A 339 3.02 -3.82 3.03
CA ALA A 339 2.65 -4.94 2.19
C ALA A 339 3.91 -5.44 1.48
N ASN A 340 4.11 -6.76 1.41
CA ASN A 340 5.34 -7.32 0.86
C ASN A 340 4.98 -8.11 -0.40
N GLU A 341 4.66 -7.39 -1.43
CA GLU A 341 4.25 -7.92 -2.72
C GLU A 341 5.38 -8.72 -3.36
N GLY A 342 6.52 -8.04 -3.52
CA GLY A 342 7.67 -8.55 -4.23
C GLY A 342 7.58 -8.30 -5.72
N ASP A 343 8.73 -8.00 -6.32
CA ASP A 343 8.80 -7.80 -7.76
C ASP A 343 9.96 -8.62 -8.36
N LEU A 344 11.18 -8.27 -8.02
CA LEU A 344 12.39 -8.75 -8.70
C LEU A 344 12.87 -10.14 -8.24
N ASP A 345 13.06 -10.33 -6.94
CA ASP A 345 13.63 -11.56 -6.33
C ASP A 345 12.85 -12.01 -5.09
N GLY A 346 11.79 -11.29 -4.76
CA GLY A 346 11.17 -11.35 -3.45
C GLY A 346 9.72 -11.76 -3.47
N GLY A 347 9.02 -11.11 -2.59
CA GLY A 347 7.64 -11.41 -2.29
C GLY A 347 7.54 -12.35 -1.10
N SER A 348 7.32 -11.76 0.08
CA SER A 348 7.10 -12.58 1.28
C SER A 348 5.65 -12.97 1.48
N ARG A 349 4.77 -12.66 0.54
CA ARG A 349 3.37 -13.09 0.48
C ARG A 349 2.52 -12.66 1.68
N GLY A 350 2.97 -11.65 2.42
CA GLY A 350 2.36 -11.19 3.65
C GLY A 350 2.66 -9.72 3.91
N PHE A 351 2.44 -9.29 5.13
CA PHE A 351 2.73 -7.93 5.58
C PHE A 351 3.65 -7.95 6.81
N THR A 352 4.35 -6.85 7.04
CA THR A 352 5.27 -6.72 8.17
C THR A 352 5.02 -5.43 8.94
N LEU A 353 4.89 -5.52 10.26
CA LEU A 353 4.87 -4.37 11.18
C LEU A 353 6.30 -4.08 11.63
N PHE A 354 6.78 -2.90 11.30
CA PHE A 354 8.09 -2.40 11.72
C PHE A 354 7.98 -1.35 12.81
N ASN A 355 8.96 -1.34 13.71
CA ASN A 355 9.27 -0.19 14.53
C ASN A 355 10.10 0.83 13.72
N THR A 356 10.08 2.11 14.14
CA THR A 356 10.89 3.15 13.48
C THR A 356 12.40 2.90 13.51
N ASP A 357 12.90 2.00 14.37
CA ASP A 357 14.31 1.62 14.41
C ASP A 357 14.68 0.52 13.40
N GLY A 358 13.71 0.03 12.63
CA GLY A 358 13.88 -1.03 11.65
C GLY A 358 13.70 -2.44 12.20
N SER A 359 13.47 -2.60 13.51
CA SER A 359 13.15 -3.90 14.08
C SER A 359 11.74 -4.34 13.69
N VAL A 360 11.60 -5.63 13.39
CA VAL A 360 10.30 -6.25 13.09
C VAL A 360 9.54 -6.48 14.38
N ALA A 361 8.36 -5.87 14.51
CA ALA A 361 7.46 -6.07 15.63
C ALA A 361 6.50 -7.26 15.39
N TYR A 362 6.07 -7.46 14.12
CA TYR A 362 5.24 -8.58 13.70
C TYR A 362 5.50 -8.90 12.23
N ASP A 363 5.45 -10.17 11.88
CA ASP A 363 5.50 -10.65 10.51
C ASP A 363 4.34 -11.62 10.28
N ALA A 364 3.56 -11.40 9.23
CA ALA A 364 2.40 -12.23 8.93
C ALA A 364 2.77 -13.65 8.50
N GLY A 365 4.00 -13.85 8.05
CA GLY A 365 4.47 -15.15 7.57
C GLY A 365 3.57 -15.70 6.47
N ASN A 366 3.18 -16.97 6.61
CA ASN A 366 2.28 -17.66 5.67
C ASN A 366 0.79 -17.50 5.98
N THR A 367 0.41 -16.66 6.94
CA THR A 367 -0.99 -16.58 7.41
C THR A 367 -1.95 -16.09 6.33
N MET A 368 -1.52 -15.19 5.45
CA MET A 368 -2.34 -14.71 4.33
C MET A 368 -2.54 -15.80 3.28
N GLU A 369 -1.50 -16.52 2.87
CA GLU A 369 -1.61 -17.67 1.96
C GLU A 369 -2.63 -18.69 2.49
N HIS A 370 -2.50 -19.06 3.77
CA HIS A 370 -3.43 -19.99 4.40
C HIS A 370 -4.85 -19.45 4.48
N LEU A 371 -5.00 -18.14 4.72
CA LEU A 371 -6.31 -17.51 4.73
C LEU A 371 -6.96 -17.60 3.35
N MET A 372 -6.23 -17.24 2.29
CA MET A 372 -6.74 -17.27 0.91
C MET A 372 -7.10 -18.68 0.48
N ALA A 373 -6.27 -19.67 0.83
CA ALA A 373 -6.56 -21.08 0.57
C ALA A 373 -7.84 -21.56 1.29
N ARG A 374 -8.01 -21.20 2.56
CA ARG A 374 -9.19 -21.57 3.37
C ARG A 374 -10.49 -21.00 2.86
N ILE A 375 -10.48 -19.80 2.29
CA ILE A 375 -11.69 -19.16 1.74
C ILE A 375 -11.88 -19.43 0.24
N GLY A 376 -10.94 -20.14 -0.42
CA GLY A 376 -11.03 -20.48 -1.82
C GLY A 376 -10.71 -19.32 -2.77
N HIS A 377 -9.89 -18.38 -2.35
CA HIS A 377 -9.46 -17.19 -3.10
C HIS A 377 -8.00 -17.25 -3.56
N THR A 378 -7.34 -18.40 -3.47
CA THR A 378 -6.00 -18.58 -4.01
C THR A 378 -6.05 -18.58 -5.54
N ASN A 379 -5.20 -17.78 -6.16
CA ASN A 379 -4.95 -17.84 -7.59
C ASN A 379 -3.76 -18.79 -7.83
N ASP A 380 -4.05 -20.05 -8.13
CA ASP A 380 -3.06 -21.11 -8.28
C ASP A 380 -2.00 -20.82 -9.36
N LYS A 381 -2.37 -20.06 -10.40
CA LYS A 381 -1.46 -19.62 -11.45
C LYS A 381 -0.36 -18.64 -11.00
N ARG A 382 -0.49 -18.12 -9.80
CA ARG A 382 0.48 -17.22 -9.20
C ARG A 382 1.32 -17.90 -8.11
N SER A 383 1.06 -19.19 -7.84
CA SER A 383 1.72 -19.93 -6.76
C SER A 383 3.22 -20.08 -6.98
N ASP A 384 3.68 -20.28 -8.21
CA ASP A 384 5.10 -20.38 -8.56
C ASP A 384 5.82 -19.02 -8.63
N ALA A 385 5.07 -17.92 -8.69
CA ALA A 385 5.58 -16.54 -8.72
C ALA A 385 5.51 -15.90 -7.31
N LYS A 386 4.51 -15.03 -7.08
CA LYS A 386 4.39 -14.19 -5.89
C LYS A 386 3.21 -14.57 -4.97
N GLY A 387 2.39 -15.58 -5.35
CA GLY A 387 1.26 -16.10 -4.56
C GLY A 387 0.07 -15.14 -4.48
N ASN A 388 -0.32 -14.74 -3.28
CA ASN A 388 -1.50 -13.89 -3.06
C ASN A 388 -1.25 -12.39 -3.30
N GLU A 389 -0.01 -11.98 -3.44
CA GLU A 389 0.43 -10.60 -3.72
C GLU A 389 -0.30 -9.57 -2.85
N PRO A 390 0.17 -9.32 -1.62
CA PRO A 390 -0.29 -8.20 -0.82
C PRO A 390 0.25 -6.91 -1.41
N GLU A 391 -0.62 -6.11 -2.00
CA GLU A 391 -0.26 -4.91 -2.75
C GLU A 391 -0.16 -3.69 -1.83
N ASN A 392 -1.25 -3.39 -1.16
CA ASN A 392 -1.33 -2.16 -0.39
C ASN A 392 -1.88 -2.36 1.01
N VAL A 393 -1.56 -1.39 1.87
CA VAL A 393 -2.01 -1.34 3.26
C VAL A 393 -2.54 0.05 3.61
N ALA A 394 -3.63 0.09 4.35
CA ALA A 394 -4.15 1.32 4.94
C ALA A 394 -4.49 1.12 6.41
N ALA A 395 -4.34 2.17 7.22
CA ALA A 395 -4.74 2.16 8.61
C ALA A 395 -5.85 3.19 8.86
N GLY A 396 -6.72 2.90 9.82
CA GLY A 396 -7.76 3.84 10.20
C GLY A 396 -8.36 3.52 11.56
N ARG A 397 -8.78 4.57 12.28
CA ARG A 397 -9.45 4.43 13.56
C ARG A 397 -10.95 4.60 13.40
N PHE A 398 -11.68 3.54 13.69
CA PHE A 398 -13.15 3.53 13.67
C PHE A 398 -13.67 3.36 15.11
N ASP A 399 -14.46 4.32 15.56
CA ASP A 399 -14.82 4.47 16.97
C ASP A 399 -13.58 4.47 17.89
N ARG A 400 -13.32 3.37 18.56
CA ARG A 400 -12.22 3.21 19.50
C ARG A 400 -11.20 2.15 19.09
N THR A 401 -11.37 1.55 17.92
CA THR A 401 -10.52 0.46 17.42
C THR A 401 -9.67 0.96 16.27
N ASP A 402 -8.38 0.71 16.34
CA ASP A 402 -7.47 0.91 15.23
C ASP A 402 -7.46 -0.35 14.38
N TYR A 403 -7.64 -0.18 13.08
CA TYR A 403 -7.66 -1.26 12.09
C TYR A 403 -6.55 -1.09 11.06
N LEU A 404 -6.05 -2.22 10.61
CA LEU A 404 -5.21 -2.35 9.42
C LEU A 404 -6.03 -3.06 8.34
N PHE A 405 -5.95 -2.55 7.14
CA PHE A 405 -6.52 -3.10 5.92
C PHE A 405 -5.40 -3.51 4.99
N VAL A 406 -5.40 -4.76 4.54
CA VAL A 406 -4.39 -5.31 3.63
C VAL A 406 -5.10 -5.77 2.37
N ALA A 407 -4.83 -5.13 1.25
CA ALA A 407 -5.29 -5.58 -0.06
C ALA A 407 -4.45 -6.76 -0.51
N SER A 408 -5.10 -7.80 -1.00
CA SER A 408 -4.46 -8.93 -1.65
C SER A 408 -4.94 -8.96 -3.09
N GLU A 409 -4.08 -8.51 -3.97
CA GLU A 409 -4.40 -8.28 -5.37
C GLU A 409 -4.90 -9.55 -6.06
N ARG A 410 -4.06 -10.59 -6.08
CA ARG A 410 -4.38 -11.84 -6.80
C ARG A 410 -5.45 -12.69 -6.12
N SER A 411 -5.82 -12.35 -4.90
CA SER A 411 -6.93 -13.00 -4.19
C SER A 411 -8.22 -12.21 -4.22
N SER A 412 -8.22 -10.97 -4.74
CA SER A 412 -9.39 -10.09 -4.85
C SER A 412 -10.13 -9.91 -3.52
N VAL A 413 -9.38 -9.66 -2.45
CA VAL A 413 -9.91 -9.46 -1.10
C VAL A 413 -9.19 -8.35 -0.36
N LEU A 414 -9.92 -7.76 0.60
CA LEU A 414 -9.39 -6.88 1.63
C LEU A 414 -9.41 -7.60 2.98
N ALA A 415 -8.26 -7.92 3.54
CA ALA A 415 -8.15 -8.49 4.87
C ALA A 415 -8.14 -7.38 5.93
N VAL A 416 -8.96 -7.50 6.96
CA VAL A 416 -9.13 -6.50 8.04
C VAL A 416 -8.56 -7.06 9.33
N TYR A 417 -7.61 -6.35 9.90
CA TYR A 417 -6.97 -6.72 11.18
C TYR A 417 -7.27 -5.68 12.26
N ASP A 418 -7.59 -6.14 13.45
CA ASP A 418 -7.69 -5.34 14.66
C ASP A 418 -6.29 -5.13 15.26
N LEU A 419 -5.92 -3.88 15.51
CA LEU A 419 -4.63 -3.46 16.06
C LEU A 419 -4.70 -3.14 17.55
N SER A 420 -5.77 -3.47 18.27
CA SER A 420 -5.92 -3.17 19.70
C SER A 420 -4.91 -3.92 20.59
N SER A 421 -4.38 -5.04 20.11
CA SER A 421 -3.28 -5.77 20.77
C SER A 421 -1.94 -5.33 20.19
N ALA A 422 -1.09 -4.72 21.05
CA ALA A 422 0.21 -4.25 20.63
C ALA A 422 1.04 -5.37 19.97
N ASN A 423 1.60 -5.10 18.79
CA ASN A 423 2.44 -6.01 18.03
C ASN A 423 1.78 -7.37 17.68
N GLN A 424 0.46 -7.45 17.71
CA GLN A 424 -0.27 -8.67 17.35
C GLN A 424 -1.55 -8.30 16.58
N PRO A 425 -1.45 -7.93 15.29
CA PRO A 425 -2.62 -7.77 14.44
C PRO A 425 -3.47 -9.03 14.45
N THR A 426 -4.76 -8.89 14.76
CA THR A 426 -5.70 -10.01 14.83
C THR A 426 -6.68 -9.92 13.68
N LEU A 427 -6.78 -10.97 12.87
CA LEU A 427 -7.73 -11.01 11.76
C LEU A 427 -9.15 -10.86 12.29
N LYS A 428 -9.86 -9.84 11.79
CA LYS A 428 -11.26 -9.58 12.13
C LYS A 428 -12.23 -10.01 11.03
N GLN A 429 -11.93 -9.64 9.79
CA GLN A 429 -12.79 -9.93 8.64
C GLN A 429 -11.97 -10.14 7.37
N VAL A 430 -12.59 -10.79 6.39
CA VAL A 430 -12.16 -10.77 4.99
C VAL A 430 -13.34 -10.21 4.18
N LEU A 431 -13.06 -9.19 3.39
CA LEU A 431 -14.04 -8.51 2.56
C LEU A 431 -13.73 -8.82 1.09
N PRO A 432 -14.66 -9.42 0.34
CA PRO A 432 -14.48 -9.57 -1.10
C PRO A 432 -14.42 -8.21 -1.77
N SER A 433 -13.44 -7.98 -2.62
CA SER A 433 -13.32 -6.80 -3.49
C SER A 433 -13.74 -7.13 -4.92
N ALA A 434 -13.67 -6.15 -5.81
CA ALA A 434 -13.52 -6.39 -7.23
C ALA A 434 -12.11 -6.97 -7.49
N GLN A 435 -11.82 -7.35 -8.72
CA GLN A 435 -10.60 -8.03 -9.09
C GLN A 435 -9.40 -7.08 -8.99
N ALA A 436 -8.27 -7.57 -8.52
CA ALA A 436 -7.04 -6.81 -8.32
C ALA A 436 -7.23 -5.52 -7.47
N PRO A 437 -7.55 -5.62 -6.17
CA PRO A 437 -7.61 -4.46 -5.31
C PRO A 437 -6.20 -3.94 -5.03
N GLU A 438 -5.93 -2.72 -5.44
CA GLU A 438 -4.68 -2.02 -5.29
C GLU A 438 -4.81 -0.87 -4.27
N GLY A 439 -5.64 0.12 -4.53
CA GLY A 439 -5.85 1.25 -3.63
C GLY A 439 -6.78 0.93 -2.45
N VAL A 440 -6.38 1.36 -1.27
CA VAL A 440 -7.22 1.28 -0.06
C VAL A 440 -7.30 2.64 0.62
N LEU A 441 -8.52 3.16 0.77
CA LEU A 441 -8.78 4.44 1.43
C LEU A 441 -9.66 4.26 2.66
N THR A 442 -9.26 4.84 3.79
CA THR A 442 -10.09 4.93 4.98
C THR A 442 -10.69 6.34 5.12
N ILE A 443 -12.00 6.43 5.40
CA ILE A 443 -12.73 7.66 5.70
C ILE A 443 -13.43 7.49 7.06
N PRO A 444 -12.68 7.50 8.18
CA PRO A 444 -13.25 7.23 9.50
C PRO A 444 -14.36 8.20 9.91
N SER A 445 -14.28 9.47 9.48
CA SER A 445 -15.30 10.48 9.74
C SER A 445 -16.68 10.12 9.18
N ARG A 446 -16.73 9.22 8.20
CA ARG A 446 -17.95 8.71 7.57
C ARG A 446 -18.19 7.21 7.84
N ASN A 447 -17.33 6.58 8.63
CA ASN A 447 -17.35 5.14 8.86
C ASN A 447 -17.19 4.33 7.55
N LEU A 448 -16.35 4.78 6.61
CA LEU A 448 -16.18 4.16 5.31
C LEU A 448 -14.75 3.67 5.09
N VAL A 449 -14.67 2.56 4.37
CA VAL A 449 -13.44 2.06 3.72
C VAL A 449 -13.76 1.83 2.25
N ILE A 450 -12.85 2.19 1.38
CA ILE A 450 -12.98 2.06 -0.07
C ILE A 450 -11.82 1.20 -0.57
N THR A 451 -12.09 0.25 -1.47
CA THR A 451 -11.05 -0.37 -2.29
C THR A 451 -11.19 0.11 -3.71
N ALA A 452 -10.09 0.44 -4.34
CA ALA A 452 -9.97 0.65 -5.77
C ALA A 452 -9.36 -0.62 -6.39
N SER A 453 -9.92 -1.08 -7.49
CA SER A 453 -9.54 -2.34 -8.14
C SER A 453 -9.25 -2.08 -9.61
N GLU A 454 -8.05 -2.46 -9.99
CA GLU A 454 -7.43 -2.12 -11.27
C GLU A 454 -7.94 -3.00 -12.41
N GLU A 455 -8.04 -4.30 -12.18
CA GLU A 455 -7.95 -5.26 -13.27
C GLU A 455 -9.18 -5.28 -14.17
N THR A 456 -8.86 -5.06 -15.43
CA THR A 456 -9.70 -5.34 -16.59
C THR A 456 -9.13 -6.53 -17.36
N ASP A 457 -8.84 -7.69 -16.75
CA ASP A 457 -8.40 -8.84 -17.54
C ASP A 457 -9.52 -9.21 -18.53
N PRO A 458 -9.37 -8.88 -19.83
CA PRO A 458 -10.36 -9.21 -20.82
C PRO A 458 -10.34 -10.71 -21.04
N VAL A 459 -11.13 -11.46 -20.29
CA VAL A 459 -11.50 -12.80 -20.72
C VAL A 459 -12.05 -12.66 -22.12
N VAL A 460 -11.26 -13.13 -23.10
CA VAL A 460 -11.57 -13.00 -24.53
C VAL A 460 -13.06 -13.33 -24.76
N GLY A 461 -13.84 -12.34 -25.15
CA GLY A 461 -15.25 -12.48 -25.42
C GLY A 461 -16.23 -12.04 -24.32
N LYS A 462 -15.77 -11.50 -23.19
CA LYS A 462 -16.64 -10.91 -22.16
C LYS A 462 -16.29 -9.43 -21.93
N PRO A 463 -17.28 -8.58 -21.58
CA PRO A 463 -17.00 -7.21 -21.21
C PRO A 463 -16.15 -7.19 -19.94
N SER A 464 -15.15 -6.33 -19.89
CA SER A 464 -14.38 -6.04 -18.71
C SER A 464 -15.16 -5.05 -17.85
N ILE A 465 -15.72 -5.53 -16.75
CA ILE A 465 -16.48 -4.72 -15.77
C ILE A 465 -15.82 -4.75 -14.39
N PHE A 466 -14.55 -5.16 -14.33
CA PHE A 466 -13.91 -5.52 -13.08
C PHE A 466 -13.26 -4.33 -12.36
N ALA A 467 -12.80 -3.32 -13.09
CA ALA A 467 -12.35 -2.07 -12.48
C ALA A 467 -13.49 -1.40 -11.73
N ALA A 468 -13.33 -1.28 -10.43
CA ALA A 468 -14.41 -0.80 -9.57
C ALA A 468 -13.91 -0.23 -8.24
N LEU A 469 -14.72 0.67 -7.68
CA LEU A 469 -14.62 1.09 -6.29
C LEU A 469 -15.62 0.29 -5.45
N ASN A 470 -15.16 -0.47 -4.46
CA ASN A 470 -16.04 -1.09 -3.49
C ASN A 470 -16.11 -0.23 -2.23
N ILE A 471 -17.31 0.02 -1.76
CA ILE A 471 -17.60 0.88 -0.61
C ILE A 471 -18.07 0.01 0.55
N TYR A 472 -17.32 0.02 1.65
CA TYR A 472 -17.64 -0.71 2.87
C TYR A 472 -17.95 0.26 4.00
N GLN A 473 -19.03 0.00 4.73
CA GLN A 473 -19.44 0.82 5.87
C GLN A 473 -19.26 0.06 7.18
N TYR A 474 -18.60 0.72 8.14
CA TYR A 474 -18.46 0.24 9.51
C TYR A 474 -19.75 0.47 10.27
N GLN A 475 -20.42 -0.61 10.64
CA GLN A 475 -21.74 -0.58 11.28
C GLN A 475 -22.00 -1.89 12.04
N LYS A 476 -23.05 -1.89 12.86
CA LYS A 476 -23.49 -3.12 13.52
C LYS A 476 -23.82 -4.19 12.49
N ALA A 477 -23.25 -5.40 12.68
CA ALA A 477 -23.59 -6.51 11.83
C ALA A 477 -25.08 -6.83 11.91
N ALA A 478 -25.71 -7.13 10.79
CA ALA A 478 -26.94 -7.87 10.80
C ALA A 478 -26.66 -9.25 11.45
N SER A 479 -27.60 -9.76 12.25
CA SER A 479 -27.46 -10.98 13.07
C SER A 479 -27.11 -12.29 12.32
N SER A 480 -26.82 -12.21 11.04
CA SER A 480 -26.57 -13.34 10.14
C SER A 480 -25.15 -13.37 9.53
N TYR A 481 -24.22 -12.48 9.94
CA TYR A 481 -22.87 -12.55 9.42
C TYR A 481 -22.11 -13.71 10.10
N PRO A 482 -21.53 -14.64 9.30
CA PRO A 482 -20.69 -15.67 9.87
C PRO A 482 -19.43 -15.03 10.47
N THR A 483 -19.16 -15.34 11.74
CA THR A 483 -17.85 -15.09 12.34
C THR A 483 -16.84 -16.09 11.75
N ILE A 484 -15.68 -15.62 11.35
CA ILE A 484 -14.57 -16.51 11.03
C ILE A 484 -14.00 -16.95 12.38
N GLU A 485 -14.32 -18.15 12.79
CA GLU A 485 -13.67 -18.77 13.95
C GLU A 485 -12.23 -19.17 13.54
N SER A 486 -11.28 -18.68 14.29
CA SER A 486 -9.83 -18.93 14.12
C SER A 486 -9.46 -20.37 14.42
#